data_5db28b0aa1e26d9dd25de7f7e3ded317
#
_entry.id   5db28b0aa1e26d9dd25de7f7e3ded317
#
_cell.length_a   1.000
_cell.length_b   1.000
_cell.length_c   1.000
_cell.angle_alpha   90.00
_cell.angle_beta   90.00
_cell.angle_gamma   90.00
#
_symmetry.space_group_name_H-M   'P 1'
#
loop_
_entity.id
_entity.type
_entity.pdbx_description
1 polymer ?
#
loop_
_entity_poly.entity_id
_entity_poly.type
_entity_poly.pdbx_seq_one_letter_code
_entity_poly.pdbx_strand_id
1 'polypeptide(L)'
;MNNKIINFIKKKNKSKIISLTAYSKNIASIIDKYCDLILVGDSLGSVLYNFSTTKKVTLDMMIEHSKSVRMGVSKSLMVVDMPYNTYRNTKEALKNAKKIISKTKCDAVKIEGGKKVYQIIKILIKNKIPVMGHLGVLPQSATNFKFKGKNITERKNILRDSKLLEEAGAFSIVLECIESSLAKEITNTINIPTIGIGASSHCDGQVLVTDDL
;
A
#
# COMPACT_ATOMS: atom_id res chain seq x y z
N MET A 1 3.36 9.87 15.40
CA MET A 1 2.76 9.60 14.07
C MET A 1 2.59 10.95 13.39
N ASN A 2 2.87 11.04 12.07
CA ASN A 2 2.70 12.27 11.28
C ASN A 2 1.22 12.69 11.25
N ASN A 3 0.92 13.99 11.31
CA ASN A 3 -0.45 14.54 11.26
C ASN A 3 -1.23 14.09 10.02
N LYS A 4 -0.58 13.92 8.87
CA LYS A 4 -1.20 13.40 7.63
C LYS A 4 -1.78 11.99 7.85
N ILE A 5 -1.03 11.10 8.50
CA ILE A 5 -1.48 9.73 8.80
C ILE A 5 -2.64 9.73 9.79
N ILE A 6 -2.57 10.56 10.83
CA ILE A 6 -3.67 10.69 11.82
C ILE A 6 -4.95 11.15 11.10
N ASN A 7 -4.85 12.15 10.23
CA ASN A 7 -6.00 12.66 9.47
C ASN A 7 -6.53 11.64 8.49
N PHE A 8 -5.66 10.84 7.87
CA PHE A 8 -6.04 9.74 6.99
C PHE A 8 -6.84 8.67 7.74
N ILE A 9 -6.36 8.21 8.91
CA ILE A 9 -7.05 7.22 9.74
C ILE A 9 -8.43 7.73 10.17
N LYS A 10 -8.56 9.02 10.52
CA LYS A 10 -9.84 9.63 10.94
C LYS A 10 -10.91 9.62 9.87
N LYS A 11 -10.59 9.36 8.60
CA LYS A 11 -11.57 9.24 7.51
C LYS A 11 -12.34 7.93 7.52
N LYS A 12 -11.83 6.91 8.23
CA LYS A 12 -12.53 5.62 8.34
C LYS A 12 -13.98 5.83 8.80
N ASN A 13 -14.92 5.22 8.08
CA ASN A 13 -16.36 5.31 8.29
C ASN A 13 -16.96 6.74 8.24
N LYS A 14 -16.19 7.76 7.80
CA LYS A 14 -16.66 9.16 7.75
C LYS A 14 -16.72 9.71 6.33
N SER A 15 -15.71 9.46 5.52
CA SER A 15 -15.65 9.93 4.14
C SER A 15 -14.82 8.98 3.29
N LYS A 16 -15.16 8.88 2.01
CA LYS A 16 -14.38 8.05 1.09
C LYS A 16 -12.98 8.62 0.89
N ILE A 17 -12.01 7.73 0.83
CA ILE A 17 -10.59 8.04 0.62
C ILE A 17 -10.28 7.88 -0.86
N ILE A 18 -9.75 8.94 -1.46
CA ILE A 18 -9.35 8.96 -2.87
C ILE A 18 -7.83 8.74 -2.94
N SER A 19 -7.42 7.69 -3.66
CA SER A 19 -6.02 7.37 -3.84
C SER A 19 -5.70 7.11 -5.31
N LEU A 20 -4.61 7.68 -5.79
CA LEU A 20 -4.09 7.47 -7.16
C LEU A 20 -2.60 7.15 -7.10
N THR A 21 -2.09 6.47 -8.13
CA THR A 21 -0.65 6.32 -8.29
C THR A 21 -0.04 7.54 -8.96
N ALA A 22 1.23 7.80 -8.69
CA ALA A 22 2.04 8.73 -9.47
C ALA A 22 3.50 8.24 -9.52
N TYR A 23 4.16 8.51 -10.62
CA TYR A 23 5.54 8.10 -10.84
C TYR A 23 6.44 9.27 -11.26
N SER A 24 5.88 10.46 -11.39
CA SER A 24 6.57 11.69 -11.74
C SER A 24 6.01 12.91 -11.02
N LYS A 25 6.83 13.99 -10.97
CA LYS A 25 6.43 15.29 -10.43
C LYS A 25 5.17 15.83 -11.11
N ASN A 26 5.09 15.73 -12.45
CA ASN A 26 4.00 16.38 -13.20
C ASN A 26 2.64 15.76 -12.82
N ILE A 27 2.52 14.44 -12.88
CA ILE A 27 1.29 13.75 -12.48
C ILE A 27 0.97 14.02 -11.01
N ALA A 28 1.97 13.88 -10.12
CA ALA A 28 1.78 14.15 -8.70
C ALA A 28 1.25 15.56 -8.42
N SER A 29 1.78 16.59 -9.09
CA SER A 29 1.31 17.98 -8.93
C SER A 29 -0.15 18.19 -9.37
N ILE A 30 -0.59 17.46 -10.38
CA ILE A 30 -1.97 17.53 -10.86
C ILE A 30 -2.93 16.89 -9.86
N ILE A 31 -2.60 15.69 -9.39
CA ILE A 31 -3.52 14.89 -8.56
C ILE A 31 -3.47 15.23 -7.07
N ASP A 32 -2.40 15.88 -6.57
CA ASP A 32 -2.20 16.17 -5.13
C ASP A 32 -3.35 16.96 -4.49
N LYS A 33 -4.03 17.80 -5.25
CA LYS A 33 -5.17 18.60 -4.76
C LYS A 33 -6.46 17.80 -4.63
N TYR A 34 -6.56 16.65 -5.28
CA TYR A 34 -7.77 15.82 -5.33
C TYR A 34 -7.67 14.53 -4.52
N CYS A 35 -6.45 14.11 -4.17
CA CYS A 35 -6.21 12.85 -3.49
C CYS A 35 -5.94 13.02 -1.99
N ASP A 36 -6.33 12.02 -1.23
CA ASP A 36 -5.93 11.85 0.17
C ASP A 36 -4.58 11.14 0.28
N LEU A 37 -4.31 10.25 -0.69
CA LEU A 37 -3.09 9.46 -0.76
C LEU A 37 -2.59 9.39 -2.20
N ILE A 38 -1.29 9.58 -2.38
CA ILE A 38 -0.56 9.29 -3.61
C ILE A 38 0.36 8.11 -3.35
N LEU A 39 0.17 7.04 -4.13
CA LEU A 39 0.97 5.83 -4.05
C LEU A 39 2.04 5.84 -5.14
N VAL A 40 3.29 5.71 -4.75
CA VAL A 40 4.35 5.32 -5.69
C VAL A 40 4.44 3.81 -5.66
N GLY A 41 3.68 3.17 -6.57
CA GLY A 41 3.54 1.73 -6.64
C GLY A 41 4.63 1.07 -7.48
N ASP A 42 4.97 -0.18 -7.19
CA ASP A 42 5.84 -0.99 -8.04
C ASP A 42 5.17 -1.40 -9.38
N SER A 43 3.87 -1.10 -9.54
CA SER A 43 3.17 -1.07 -10.83
C SER A 43 3.85 -0.19 -11.89
N LEU A 44 4.72 0.76 -11.47
CA LEU A 44 5.56 1.50 -12.41
C LEU A 44 6.36 0.58 -13.37
N GLY A 45 6.68 -0.63 -12.91
CA GLY A 45 7.36 -1.62 -13.74
C GLY A 45 6.55 -2.01 -14.98
N SER A 46 5.25 -2.17 -14.83
CA SER A 46 4.34 -2.50 -15.94
C SER A 46 4.05 -1.29 -16.82
N VAL A 47 3.64 -0.17 -16.22
CA VAL A 47 3.13 0.99 -16.97
C VAL A 47 4.23 1.84 -17.62
N LEU A 48 5.42 1.93 -17.01
CA LEU A 48 6.51 2.76 -17.53
C LEU A 48 7.62 1.95 -18.23
N TYR A 49 7.86 0.72 -17.78
CA TYR A 49 9.01 -0.09 -18.26
C TYR A 49 8.60 -1.33 -19.07
N ASN A 50 7.29 -1.53 -19.26
CA ASN A 50 6.75 -2.71 -19.94
C ASN A 50 7.27 -4.04 -19.35
N PHE A 51 7.47 -4.09 -18.05
CA PHE A 51 7.83 -5.34 -17.38
C PHE A 51 6.60 -6.24 -17.24
N SER A 52 6.76 -7.51 -17.54
CA SER A 52 5.71 -8.53 -17.35
C SER A 52 5.44 -8.87 -15.88
N THR A 53 6.24 -8.34 -14.96
CA THR A 53 6.12 -8.59 -13.51
C THR A 53 6.77 -7.48 -12.71
N THR A 54 6.16 -7.13 -11.57
CA THR A 54 6.71 -6.15 -10.63
C THR A 54 8.02 -6.61 -9.96
N LYS A 55 8.35 -7.90 -10.04
CA LYS A 55 9.61 -8.47 -9.47
C LYS A 55 10.89 -7.87 -10.05
N LYS A 56 10.82 -7.27 -11.24
CA LYS A 56 11.96 -6.60 -11.89
C LYS A 56 12.19 -5.17 -11.36
N VAL A 57 11.23 -4.62 -10.61
CA VAL A 57 11.36 -3.27 -10.04
C VAL A 57 12.38 -3.30 -8.91
N THR A 58 13.38 -2.44 -9.00
CA THR A 58 14.44 -2.36 -7.99
C THR A 58 14.15 -1.27 -6.95
N LEU A 59 14.85 -1.37 -5.80
CA LEU A 59 14.77 -0.36 -4.76
C LEU A 59 15.21 1.03 -5.27
N ASP A 60 16.21 1.08 -6.12
CA ASP A 60 16.72 2.34 -6.65
C ASP A 60 15.75 2.97 -7.65
N MET A 61 15.08 2.17 -8.51
CA MET A 61 13.98 2.66 -9.35
C MET A 61 12.87 3.29 -8.49
N MET A 62 12.43 2.61 -7.43
CA MET A 62 11.42 3.15 -6.52
C MET A 62 11.87 4.47 -5.89
N ILE A 63 13.12 4.56 -5.48
CA ILE A 63 13.67 5.79 -4.87
C ILE A 63 13.70 6.94 -5.88
N GLU A 64 14.18 6.72 -7.12
CA GLU A 64 14.29 7.80 -8.11
C GLU A 64 12.92 8.33 -8.53
N HIS A 65 11.94 7.46 -8.82
CA HIS A 65 10.58 7.88 -9.09
C HIS A 65 9.95 8.60 -7.88
N SER A 66 10.16 8.09 -6.68
CA SER A 66 9.63 8.71 -5.46
C SER A 66 10.21 10.10 -5.17
N LYS A 67 11.48 10.34 -5.49
CA LYS A 67 12.08 11.69 -5.43
C LYS A 67 11.36 12.66 -6.38
N SER A 68 11.08 12.21 -7.60
CA SER A 68 10.33 13.01 -8.56
C SER A 68 8.92 13.31 -8.06
N VAL A 69 8.18 12.29 -7.61
CA VAL A 69 6.83 12.43 -7.04
C VAL A 69 6.83 13.40 -5.86
N ARG A 70 7.81 13.30 -4.95
CA ARG A 70 7.90 14.18 -3.77
C ARG A 70 7.90 15.65 -4.11
N MET A 71 8.51 16.03 -5.24
CA MET A 71 8.51 17.42 -5.69
C MET A 71 7.13 17.94 -6.11
N GLY A 72 6.19 17.06 -6.41
CA GLY A 72 4.81 17.40 -6.78
C GLY A 72 3.78 17.24 -5.66
N VAL A 73 4.15 16.59 -4.53
CA VAL A 73 3.21 16.31 -3.44
C VAL A 73 3.41 17.29 -2.27
N SER A 74 2.35 17.97 -1.88
CA SER A 74 2.33 18.88 -0.72
C SER A 74 1.25 18.50 0.30
N LYS A 75 0.04 18.16 -0.16
CA LYS A 75 -1.14 17.90 0.67
C LYS A 75 -1.32 16.42 0.98
N SER A 76 -1.33 15.57 -0.06
CA SER A 76 -1.62 14.14 0.05
C SER A 76 -0.60 13.42 0.93
N LEU A 77 -1.04 12.31 1.52
CA LEU A 77 -0.16 11.33 2.12
C LEU A 77 0.62 10.62 1.02
N MET A 78 1.95 10.62 1.08
CA MET A 78 2.79 9.94 0.10
C MET A 78 3.27 8.59 0.63
N VAL A 79 2.85 7.51 0.01
CA VAL A 79 3.25 6.13 0.34
C VAL A 79 4.10 5.56 -0.78
N VAL A 80 5.15 4.82 -0.43
CA VAL A 80 6.08 4.19 -1.39
C VAL A 80 6.11 2.69 -1.17
N ASP A 81 5.96 1.91 -2.23
CA ASP A 81 6.08 0.47 -2.16
C ASP A 81 7.52 0.04 -1.86
N MET A 82 7.65 -0.93 -0.95
CA MET A 82 8.87 -1.69 -0.84
C MET A 82 8.84 -2.79 -1.90
N PRO A 83 9.72 -2.76 -2.92
CA PRO A 83 9.66 -3.70 -4.02
C PRO A 83 10.07 -5.13 -3.60
N TYR A 84 9.75 -6.09 -4.44
CA TYR A 84 10.05 -7.50 -4.22
C TYR A 84 11.49 -7.74 -3.74
N ASN A 85 11.68 -8.68 -2.83
CA ASN A 85 12.98 -9.04 -2.23
C ASN A 85 13.67 -7.96 -1.39
N THR A 86 13.03 -6.85 -1.04
CA THR A 86 13.65 -5.79 -0.22
C THR A 86 13.27 -5.85 1.25
N TYR A 87 12.42 -6.83 1.65
CA TYR A 87 11.97 -7.02 3.03
C TYR A 87 11.85 -8.50 3.43
N ARG A 88 12.81 -9.34 3.02
CA ARG A 88 12.83 -10.79 3.31
C ARG A 88 12.94 -11.12 4.80
N ASN A 89 13.52 -10.22 5.58
CA ASN A 89 13.65 -10.32 7.04
C ASN A 89 13.64 -8.92 7.68
N THR A 90 13.53 -8.87 9.00
CA THR A 90 13.39 -7.62 9.76
C THR A 90 14.58 -6.66 9.61
N LYS A 91 15.81 -7.18 9.54
CA LYS A 91 17.05 -6.37 9.39
C LYS A 91 17.09 -5.70 8.02
N GLU A 92 16.84 -6.47 6.97
CA GLU A 92 16.81 -5.98 5.59
C GLU A 92 15.66 -4.98 5.37
N ALA A 93 14.46 -5.32 5.84
CA ALA A 93 13.29 -4.45 5.77
C ALA A 93 13.55 -3.09 6.43
N LEU A 94 14.11 -3.09 7.64
CA LEU A 94 14.42 -1.86 8.36
C LEU A 94 15.47 -1.01 7.63
N LYS A 95 16.54 -1.64 7.12
CA LYS A 95 17.58 -0.95 6.33
C LYS A 95 16.99 -0.28 5.11
N ASN A 96 16.20 -1.03 4.33
CA ASN A 96 15.65 -0.55 3.06
C ASN A 96 14.54 0.49 3.27
N ALA A 97 13.65 0.30 4.25
CA ALA A 97 12.63 1.29 4.59
C ALA A 97 13.26 2.61 5.06
N LYS A 98 14.31 2.56 5.90
CA LYS A 98 15.07 3.76 6.28
C LYS A 98 15.70 4.45 5.06
N LYS A 99 16.24 3.69 4.09
CA LYS A 99 16.79 4.23 2.83
C LYS A 99 15.70 4.95 2.04
N ILE A 100 14.52 4.34 1.87
CA ILE A 100 13.37 4.95 1.19
C ILE A 100 12.99 6.27 1.88
N ILE A 101 12.62 6.24 3.16
CA ILE A 101 12.17 7.42 3.91
C ILE A 101 13.21 8.55 3.85
N SER A 102 14.48 8.24 4.08
CA SER A 102 15.54 9.25 4.11
C SER A 102 15.77 9.93 2.76
N LYS A 103 15.70 9.15 1.68
CA LYS A 103 15.99 9.64 0.31
C LYS A 103 14.79 10.31 -0.36
N THR A 104 13.58 9.88 -0.05
CA THR A 104 12.35 10.32 -0.75
C THR A 104 11.50 11.28 0.07
N LYS A 105 11.70 11.30 1.40
CA LYS A 105 10.86 12.06 2.35
C LYS A 105 9.36 11.67 2.25
N CYS A 106 9.08 10.42 1.86
CA CYS A 106 7.71 9.90 1.89
C CYS A 106 7.21 9.75 3.32
N ASP A 107 5.90 9.69 3.48
CA ASP A 107 5.25 9.64 4.80
C ASP A 107 5.18 8.21 5.35
N ALA A 108 5.15 7.20 4.46
CA ALA A 108 5.03 5.79 4.83
C ALA A 108 5.55 4.87 3.73
N VAL A 109 5.71 3.58 4.06
CA VAL A 109 5.99 2.52 3.08
C VAL A 109 4.82 1.54 2.98
N LYS A 110 4.65 0.85 1.82
CA LYS A 110 3.69 -0.25 1.67
C LYS A 110 4.42 -1.58 1.56
N ILE A 111 3.84 -2.64 2.16
CA ILE A 111 4.40 -4.00 2.18
C ILE A 111 3.29 -5.00 1.88
N GLU A 112 3.58 -5.97 1.00
CA GLU A 112 2.67 -7.05 0.64
C GLU A 112 2.82 -8.25 1.57
N GLY A 113 1.68 -8.80 1.99
CA GLY A 113 1.59 -10.05 2.72
C GLY A 113 0.80 -9.93 4.03
N GLY A 114 0.41 -11.09 4.55
CA GLY A 114 -0.31 -11.22 5.83
C GLY A 114 0.63 -11.62 6.98
N LYS A 115 0.33 -12.75 7.63
CA LYS A 115 1.10 -13.28 8.78
C LYS A 115 2.62 -13.28 8.57
N LYS A 116 3.11 -13.52 7.35
CA LYS A 116 4.55 -13.59 7.05
C LYS A 116 5.30 -12.27 7.29
N VAL A 117 4.62 -11.13 7.14
CA VAL A 117 5.22 -9.80 7.32
C VAL A 117 4.92 -9.16 8.67
N TYR A 118 4.19 -9.85 9.56
CA TYR A 118 3.81 -9.36 10.88
C TYR A 118 5.00 -8.82 11.69
N GLN A 119 6.08 -9.58 11.83
CA GLN A 119 7.26 -9.16 12.58
C GLN A 119 8.03 -8.03 11.88
N ILE A 120 7.98 -7.99 10.54
CA ILE A 120 8.56 -6.91 9.75
C ILE A 120 7.83 -5.61 10.04
N ILE A 121 6.50 -5.61 9.99
CA ILE A 121 5.70 -4.43 10.29
C ILE A 121 5.99 -3.96 11.72
N LYS A 122 5.96 -4.85 12.71
CA LYS A 122 6.25 -4.49 14.12
C LYS A 122 7.60 -3.78 14.27
N ILE A 123 8.67 -4.28 13.62
CA ILE A 123 9.99 -3.64 13.73
C ILE A 123 10.03 -2.28 13.03
N LEU A 124 9.34 -2.10 11.90
CA LEU A 124 9.24 -0.81 11.23
C LEU A 124 8.49 0.20 12.09
N ILE A 125 7.34 -0.17 12.65
CA ILE A 125 6.55 0.68 13.55
C ILE A 125 7.34 1.07 14.80
N LYS A 126 8.05 0.10 15.44
CA LYS A 126 8.95 0.36 16.58
C LYS A 126 10.02 1.41 16.23
N ASN A 127 10.46 1.45 14.97
CA ASN A 127 11.41 2.44 14.46
C ASN A 127 10.75 3.70 13.87
N LYS A 128 9.47 3.96 14.19
CA LYS A 128 8.70 5.14 13.76
C LYS A 128 8.52 5.27 12.24
N ILE A 129 8.58 4.14 11.52
CA ILE A 129 8.29 4.06 10.09
C ILE A 129 6.86 3.56 9.93
N PRO A 130 5.91 4.42 9.47
CA PRO A 130 4.53 3.99 9.26
C PRO A 130 4.42 3.02 8.09
N VAL A 131 3.52 2.05 8.22
CA VAL A 131 3.34 0.98 7.23
C VAL A 131 1.90 0.88 6.80
N MET A 132 1.67 0.83 5.49
CA MET A 132 0.44 0.37 4.85
C MET A 132 0.60 -1.11 4.50
N GLY A 133 -0.36 -1.95 4.92
CA GLY A 133 -0.39 -3.36 4.55
C GLY A 133 -1.01 -3.58 3.18
N HIS A 134 -0.86 -4.80 2.63
CA HIS A 134 -1.50 -5.19 1.37
C HIS A 134 -1.87 -6.67 1.39
N LEU A 135 -3.15 -6.97 1.16
CA LEU A 135 -3.74 -8.31 1.13
C LEU A 135 -4.55 -8.56 -0.15
N GLY A 136 -4.81 -9.81 -0.43
CA GLY A 136 -5.54 -10.24 -1.62
C GLY A 136 -4.62 -10.81 -2.68
N VAL A 137 -4.72 -10.33 -3.90
CA VAL A 137 -3.68 -10.55 -4.92
C VAL A 137 -2.46 -9.76 -4.50
N LEU A 138 -1.31 -10.39 -4.56
CA LEU A 138 -0.03 -9.80 -4.20
C LEU A 138 0.86 -9.83 -5.44
N PRO A 139 0.94 -8.75 -6.24
CA PRO A 139 1.66 -8.73 -7.52
C PRO A 139 3.11 -9.21 -7.44
N GLN A 140 3.78 -8.95 -6.32
CA GLN A 140 5.15 -9.39 -6.09
C GLN A 140 5.31 -10.91 -5.96
N SER A 141 4.25 -11.65 -5.65
CA SER A 141 4.30 -13.11 -5.47
C SER A 141 3.28 -13.86 -6.33
N ALA A 142 2.32 -13.17 -6.91
CA ALA A 142 1.27 -13.79 -7.70
C ALA A 142 1.83 -14.41 -9.00
N THR A 143 1.33 -15.60 -9.33
CA THR A 143 1.52 -16.26 -10.62
C THR A 143 0.31 -16.05 -11.54
N ASN A 144 -0.82 -15.65 -10.98
CA ASN A 144 -2.03 -15.29 -11.70
C ASN A 144 -2.85 -14.27 -10.90
N PHE A 145 -3.65 -13.46 -11.61
CA PHE A 145 -4.52 -12.43 -11.03
C PHE A 145 -5.96 -12.96 -10.91
N LYS A 146 -6.17 -13.92 -9.99
CA LYS A 146 -7.51 -14.43 -9.68
C LYS A 146 -8.04 -13.83 -8.40
N PHE A 147 -9.33 -13.50 -8.38
CA PHE A 147 -10.03 -13.04 -7.18
C PHE A 147 -9.79 -13.96 -5.99
N LYS A 148 -9.49 -13.37 -4.84
CA LYS A 148 -9.20 -14.04 -3.57
C LYS A 148 -10.39 -14.03 -2.63
N GLY A 149 -10.43 -15.05 -1.76
CA GLY A 149 -11.48 -15.15 -0.73
C GLY A 149 -12.77 -15.80 -1.17
N LYS A 150 -12.76 -16.52 -2.30
CA LYS A 150 -13.94 -17.29 -2.78
C LYS A 150 -14.17 -18.56 -1.97
N ASN A 151 -13.12 -19.25 -1.55
CA ASN A 151 -13.25 -20.44 -0.70
C ASN A 151 -13.11 -20.10 0.79
N ILE A 152 -13.71 -20.93 1.64
CA ILE A 152 -13.81 -20.70 3.09
C ILE A 152 -12.42 -20.58 3.75
N THR A 153 -11.48 -21.41 3.36
CA THR A 153 -10.13 -21.42 3.96
C THR A 153 -9.37 -20.15 3.62
N GLU A 154 -9.37 -19.75 2.35
CA GLU A 154 -8.73 -18.52 1.89
C GLU A 154 -9.38 -17.30 2.55
N ARG A 155 -10.72 -17.27 2.63
CA ARG A 155 -11.50 -16.23 3.32
C ARG A 155 -11.07 -16.06 4.78
N LYS A 156 -11.05 -17.16 5.54
CA LYS A 156 -10.62 -17.17 6.96
C LYS A 156 -9.18 -16.69 7.11
N ASN A 157 -8.29 -17.09 6.22
CA ASN A 157 -6.88 -16.66 6.27
C ASN A 157 -6.73 -15.16 6.02
N ILE A 158 -7.39 -14.60 4.99
CA ILE A 158 -7.31 -13.17 4.67
C ILE A 158 -7.91 -12.33 5.79
N LEU A 159 -9.05 -12.73 6.34
CA LEU A 159 -9.67 -12.05 7.49
C LEU A 159 -8.77 -12.06 8.73
N ARG A 160 -8.16 -13.22 9.06
CA ARG A 160 -7.18 -13.31 10.14
C ARG A 160 -5.97 -12.41 9.87
N ASP A 161 -5.45 -12.45 8.65
CA ASP A 161 -4.27 -11.68 8.28
C ASP A 161 -4.54 -10.17 8.33
N SER A 162 -5.76 -9.70 8.01
CA SER A 162 -6.12 -8.28 8.16
C SER A 162 -6.05 -7.81 9.63
N LYS A 163 -6.54 -8.63 10.56
CA LYS A 163 -6.42 -8.37 12.01
C LYS A 163 -4.96 -8.35 12.49
N LEU A 164 -4.15 -9.29 11.99
CA LEU A 164 -2.72 -9.34 12.33
C LEU A 164 -1.97 -8.11 11.83
N LEU A 165 -2.29 -7.60 10.63
CA LEU A 165 -1.65 -6.38 10.12
C LEU A 165 -2.04 -5.15 10.95
N GLU A 166 -3.30 -5.03 11.36
CA GLU A 166 -3.73 -3.98 12.30
C GLU A 166 -3.02 -4.11 13.64
N GLU A 167 -2.98 -5.29 14.23
CA GLU A 167 -2.28 -5.57 15.51
C GLU A 167 -0.77 -5.26 15.42
N ALA A 168 -0.14 -5.51 14.27
CA ALA A 168 1.25 -5.16 14.03
C ALA A 168 1.50 -3.64 13.98
N GLY A 169 0.43 -2.83 13.85
CA GLY A 169 0.47 -1.37 13.82
C GLY A 169 0.40 -0.76 12.42
N ALA A 170 -0.01 -1.51 11.39
CA ALA A 170 -0.32 -0.92 10.09
C ALA A 170 -1.40 0.16 10.24
N PHE A 171 -1.25 1.29 9.53
CA PHE A 171 -2.23 2.38 9.62
C PHE A 171 -3.37 2.25 8.61
N SER A 172 -3.23 1.41 7.61
CA SER A 172 -4.21 1.12 6.56
C SER A 172 -3.84 -0.17 5.84
N ILE A 173 -4.79 -0.78 5.13
CA ILE A 173 -4.57 -2.00 4.33
C ILE A 173 -5.17 -1.82 2.93
N VAL A 174 -4.36 -2.10 1.89
CA VAL A 174 -4.87 -2.29 0.52
C VAL A 174 -5.49 -3.68 0.42
N LEU A 175 -6.68 -3.75 -0.18
CA LEU A 175 -7.40 -4.99 -0.50
C LEU A 175 -7.47 -5.11 -2.02
N GLU A 176 -6.64 -6.00 -2.61
CA GLU A 176 -6.56 -6.15 -4.06
C GLU A 176 -7.25 -7.43 -4.55
N CYS A 177 -8.19 -7.27 -5.49
CA CYS A 177 -8.93 -8.37 -6.11
C CYS A 177 -9.49 -9.36 -5.08
N ILE A 178 -10.09 -8.84 -4.00
CA ILE A 178 -10.76 -9.62 -2.96
C ILE A 178 -12.27 -9.68 -3.27
N GLU A 179 -12.87 -10.83 -3.02
CA GLU A 179 -14.31 -11.03 -3.13
C GLU A 179 -15.08 -9.97 -2.31
N SER A 180 -16.11 -9.36 -2.90
CA SER A 180 -16.76 -8.14 -2.40
C SER A 180 -17.31 -8.31 -0.98
N SER A 181 -17.93 -9.45 -0.66
CA SER A 181 -18.50 -9.69 0.68
C SER A 181 -17.39 -9.84 1.73
N LEU A 182 -16.24 -10.41 1.36
CA LEU A 182 -15.07 -10.49 2.25
C LEU A 182 -14.44 -9.13 2.47
N ALA A 183 -14.28 -8.32 1.42
CA ALA A 183 -13.77 -6.97 1.56
C ALA A 183 -14.65 -6.11 2.48
N LYS A 184 -15.99 -6.23 2.37
CA LYS A 184 -16.95 -5.62 3.29
C LYS A 184 -16.76 -6.11 4.72
N GLU A 185 -16.64 -7.42 4.93
CA GLU A 185 -16.44 -8.02 6.24
C GLU A 185 -15.14 -7.53 6.90
N ILE A 186 -14.03 -7.50 6.15
CA ILE A 186 -12.75 -6.97 6.63
C ILE A 186 -12.90 -5.50 7.02
N THR A 187 -13.48 -4.67 6.15
CA THR A 187 -13.66 -3.23 6.39
C THR A 187 -14.44 -2.97 7.67
N ASN A 188 -15.48 -3.78 7.95
CA ASN A 188 -16.28 -3.65 9.18
C ASN A 188 -15.59 -4.22 10.43
N THR A 189 -14.60 -5.09 10.26
CA THR A 189 -13.96 -5.81 11.36
C THR A 189 -12.76 -5.06 11.94
N ILE A 190 -11.96 -4.40 11.10
CA ILE A 190 -10.75 -3.69 11.52
C ILE A 190 -11.03 -2.20 11.71
N ASN A 191 -10.25 -1.53 12.57
CA ASN A 191 -10.43 -0.11 12.91
C ASN A 191 -9.59 0.82 12.03
N ILE A 192 -8.70 0.29 11.21
CA ILE A 192 -7.89 1.07 10.27
C ILE A 192 -8.55 1.10 8.87
N PRO A 193 -8.34 2.16 8.08
CA PRO A 193 -8.93 2.28 6.75
C PRO A 193 -8.52 1.15 5.80
N THR A 194 -9.48 0.67 5.00
CA THR A 194 -9.26 -0.25 3.89
C THR A 194 -9.34 0.50 2.56
N ILE A 195 -8.39 0.21 1.66
CA ILE A 195 -8.31 0.82 0.33
C ILE A 195 -8.46 -0.29 -0.70
N GLY A 196 -9.56 -0.28 -1.44
CA GLY A 196 -9.84 -1.30 -2.45
C GLY A 196 -9.16 -1.00 -3.79
N ILE A 197 -8.75 -2.05 -4.47
CA ILE A 197 -8.46 -2.06 -5.90
C ILE A 197 -8.99 -3.37 -6.50
N GLY A 198 -9.96 -3.26 -7.41
CA GLY A 198 -10.69 -4.43 -7.91
C GLY A 198 -11.35 -5.27 -6.81
N ALA A 199 -11.73 -4.67 -5.68
CA ALA A 199 -12.29 -5.37 -4.53
C ALA A 199 -13.78 -5.00 -4.29
N SER A 200 -14.06 -3.93 -3.56
CA SER A 200 -15.44 -3.58 -3.17
C SER A 200 -15.62 -2.09 -2.95
N SER A 201 -16.78 -1.56 -3.34
CA SER A 201 -17.21 -0.20 -3.00
C SER A 201 -17.44 0.01 -1.49
N HIS A 202 -17.52 -1.08 -0.71
CA HIS A 202 -17.64 -1.02 0.75
C HIS A 202 -16.31 -0.68 1.46
N CYS A 203 -15.15 -0.75 0.77
CA CYS A 203 -13.91 -0.25 1.33
C CYS A 203 -14.00 1.24 1.68
N ASP A 204 -13.21 1.69 2.65
CA ASP A 204 -13.18 3.11 3.06
C ASP A 204 -12.67 4.01 1.93
N GLY A 205 -11.85 3.50 1.03
CA GLY A 205 -11.36 4.19 -0.17
C GLY A 205 -11.04 3.27 -1.33
N GLN A 206 -10.60 3.87 -2.43
CA GLN A 206 -10.14 3.16 -3.62
C GLN A 206 -8.79 3.73 -4.07
N VAL A 207 -7.93 2.86 -4.57
CA VAL A 207 -6.72 3.26 -5.30
C VAL A 207 -6.83 2.79 -6.76
N LEU A 208 -6.47 3.68 -7.69
CA LEU A 208 -6.38 3.36 -9.11
C LEU A 208 -4.98 3.68 -9.62
N VAL A 209 -4.53 2.90 -10.59
CA VAL A 209 -3.30 3.18 -11.33
C VAL A 209 -3.64 4.28 -12.34
N THR A 210 -3.05 5.46 -12.17
CA THR A 210 -3.39 6.65 -12.95
C THR A 210 -3.14 6.45 -14.45
N ASP A 211 -2.11 5.69 -14.79
CA ASP A 211 -1.73 5.42 -16.18
C ASP A 211 -2.66 4.39 -16.86
N ASP A 212 -3.56 3.75 -16.12
CA ASP A 212 -4.60 2.85 -16.64
C ASP A 212 -5.96 3.59 -16.87
N LEU A 213 -6.05 4.89 -16.51
CA LEU A 213 -7.23 5.73 -16.67
C LEU A 213 -7.18 6.51 -17.98
#